data_8acaaa74dc0ea99455dc0a454539cf2e
#
_entry.id   8acaaa74dc0ea99455dc0a454539cf2e
#
_cell.length_a   1.000
_cell.length_b   1.000
_cell.length_c   1.000
_cell.angle_alpha   90.00
_cell.angle_beta   90.00
_cell.angle_gamma   90.00
#
_symmetry.space_group_name_H-M   'P 1'
#
loop_
_entity.id
_entity.type
_entity.pdbx_description
1 polymer ?
#
loop_
_entity_poly.entity_id
_entity_poly.type
_entity_poly.pdbx_seq_one_letter_code
_entity_poly.pdbx_strand_id
1 'polypeptide(L)'
;MKKIFTVIISSFLFCFLFAENPSAEDAALTFFMKLNETQTRLTYLNKKSSLGKVGTETLNGLVSGTVFYDVKIKGAGALVTMRYTNYCDEAGWVFDGEILTNSNMSQNGTFTGTVKMKTPEGCGTPDLELCYDNVLLVKGEPGSGYYLVTLPGSNPAKVDYTTYQKSKK
;
A
#
# COMPACT_ATOMS: atom_id res chain seq x y z
N MET A 1 -13.33 -23.36 -44.36
CA MET A 1 -12.28 -22.60 -43.62
C MET A 1 -12.65 -21.17 -43.23
N LYS A 2 -13.48 -20.41 -43.97
CA LYS A 2 -13.86 -19.01 -43.63
C LYS A 2 -14.74 -18.87 -42.37
N LYS A 3 -15.56 -19.84 -42.00
CA LYS A 3 -16.47 -19.77 -40.83
C LYS A 3 -15.79 -19.97 -39.47
N ILE A 4 -14.67 -20.69 -39.43
CA ILE A 4 -13.92 -20.95 -38.17
C ILE A 4 -13.13 -19.69 -37.75
N PHE A 5 -12.63 -18.91 -38.70
CA PHE A 5 -11.89 -17.70 -38.42
C PHE A 5 -12.77 -16.59 -37.81
N THR A 6 -14.03 -16.49 -38.20
CA THR A 6 -14.99 -15.49 -37.67
C THR A 6 -15.37 -15.77 -36.22
N VAL A 7 -15.47 -17.05 -35.82
CA VAL A 7 -15.81 -17.45 -34.44
C VAL A 7 -14.63 -17.14 -33.49
N ILE A 8 -13.39 -17.39 -33.93
CA ILE A 8 -12.20 -17.12 -33.10
C ILE A 8 -12.01 -15.63 -32.85
N ILE A 9 -12.20 -14.78 -33.86
CA ILE A 9 -12.09 -13.32 -33.73
C ILE A 9 -13.20 -12.78 -32.81
N SER A 10 -14.43 -13.32 -32.92
CA SER A 10 -15.55 -12.93 -32.05
C SER A 10 -15.28 -13.31 -30.57
N SER A 11 -14.69 -14.49 -30.31
CA SER A 11 -14.36 -14.92 -28.96
C SER A 11 -13.22 -14.09 -28.34
N PHE A 12 -12.24 -13.67 -29.14
CA PHE A 12 -11.15 -12.80 -28.68
C PHE A 12 -11.63 -11.38 -28.40
N LEU A 13 -12.55 -10.84 -29.21
CA LEU A 13 -13.13 -9.51 -28.99
C LEU A 13 -14.02 -9.48 -27.74
N PHE A 14 -14.67 -10.61 -27.41
CA PHE A 14 -15.54 -10.70 -26.24
C PHE A 14 -14.76 -10.74 -24.92
N CYS A 15 -13.54 -11.28 -24.91
CA CYS A 15 -12.66 -11.26 -23.72
C CYS A 15 -12.12 -9.87 -23.39
N PHE A 16 -11.98 -8.98 -24.39
CA PHE A 16 -11.55 -7.60 -24.14
C PHE A 16 -12.66 -6.67 -23.62
N LEU A 17 -13.93 -7.06 -23.74
CA LEU A 17 -15.06 -6.20 -23.34
C LEU A 17 -15.48 -6.38 -21.88
N PHE A 18 -14.86 -7.30 -21.12
CA PHE A 18 -15.16 -7.56 -19.70
C PHE A 18 -13.97 -7.46 -18.76
N ALA A 19 -12.87 -6.84 -19.16
CA ALA A 19 -11.89 -6.37 -18.20
C ALA A 19 -12.49 -5.14 -17.51
N GLU A 20 -13.37 -5.36 -16.52
CA GLU A 20 -13.77 -4.29 -15.62
C GLU A 20 -12.49 -3.70 -15.01
N ASN A 21 -12.29 -2.40 -15.16
CA ASN A 21 -11.21 -1.73 -14.45
C ASN A 21 -11.44 -1.99 -12.95
N PRO A 22 -10.44 -2.48 -12.21
CA PRO A 22 -10.60 -2.76 -10.79
C PRO A 22 -11.09 -1.52 -10.08
N SER A 23 -11.99 -1.72 -9.14
CA SER A 23 -12.51 -0.62 -8.32
C SER A 23 -11.38 -0.03 -7.45
N ALA A 24 -11.56 1.20 -6.99
CA ALA A 24 -10.62 1.81 -6.05
C ALA A 24 -10.48 0.98 -4.75
N GLU A 25 -11.55 0.28 -4.34
CA GLU A 25 -11.52 -0.61 -3.17
C GLU A 25 -10.66 -1.85 -3.43
N ASP A 26 -10.79 -2.51 -4.59
CA ASP A 26 -10.00 -3.69 -4.95
C ASP A 26 -8.51 -3.34 -5.11
N ALA A 27 -8.23 -2.20 -5.72
CA ALA A 27 -6.86 -1.70 -5.85
C ALA A 27 -6.26 -1.38 -4.46
N ALA A 28 -7.02 -0.74 -3.56
CA ALA A 28 -6.60 -0.48 -2.19
C ALA A 28 -6.39 -1.77 -1.39
N LEU A 29 -7.24 -2.77 -1.57
CA LEU A 29 -7.08 -4.08 -0.94
C LEU A 29 -5.75 -4.73 -1.35
N THR A 30 -5.46 -4.74 -2.65
CA THR A 30 -4.18 -5.25 -3.17
C THR A 30 -2.99 -4.45 -2.61
N PHE A 31 -3.09 -3.13 -2.56
CA PHE A 31 -2.07 -2.27 -1.95
C PHE A 31 -1.78 -2.68 -0.51
N PHE A 32 -2.82 -2.85 0.33
CA PHE A 32 -2.62 -3.23 1.73
C PHE A 32 -2.08 -4.63 1.90
N MET A 33 -2.48 -5.59 1.05
CA MET A 33 -1.90 -6.94 1.07
C MET A 33 -0.39 -6.89 0.81
N LYS A 34 0.03 -6.19 -0.25
CA LYS A 34 1.45 -6.05 -0.59
C LYS A 34 2.23 -5.22 0.44
N LEU A 35 1.63 -4.17 0.99
CA LEU A 35 2.24 -3.40 2.07
C LEU A 35 2.42 -4.25 3.35
N ASN A 36 1.43 -5.09 3.71
CA ASN A 36 1.52 -5.99 4.86
C ASN A 36 2.61 -7.05 4.68
N GLU A 37 2.77 -7.62 3.48
CA GLU A 37 3.88 -8.54 3.14
C GLU A 37 5.23 -7.85 3.38
N THR A 38 5.40 -6.64 2.85
CA THR A 38 6.57 -5.79 3.06
C THR A 38 6.82 -5.52 4.55
N GLN A 39 5.80 -5.08 5.30
CA GLN A 39 5.93 -4.78 6.73
C GLN A 39 6.27 -6.03 7.55
N THR A 40 5.73 -7.18 7.21
CA THR A 40 6.04 -8.47 7.86
C THR A 40 7.53 -8.80 7.70
N ARG A 41 8.07 -8.64 6.49
CA ARG A 41 9.49 -8.82 6.22
C ARG A 41 10.34 -7.81 7.00
N LEU A 42 9.99 -6.54 6.97
CA LEU A 42 10.69 -5.49 7.69
C LEU A 42 10.69 -5.76 9.20
N THR A 43 9.57 -6.23 9.77
CA THR A 43 9.48 -6.64 11.18
C THR A 43 10.41 -7.82 11.49
N TYR A 44 10.53 -8.79 10.59
CA TYR A 44 11.47 -9.91 10.75
C TYR A 44 12.93 -9.44 10.76
N LEU A 45 13.30 -8.56 9.84
CA LEU A 45 14.63 -7.95 9.79
C LEU A 45 14.90 -7.11 11.03
N ASN A 46 13.86 -6.42 11.53
CA ASN A 46 13.89 -5.59 12.72
C ASN A 46 14.24 -6.37 14.02
N LYS A 47 13.82 -7.62 14.15
CA LYS A 47 14.25 -8.46 15.30
C LYS A 47 15.76 -8.63 15.36
N LYS A 48 16.49 -8.39 14.27
CA LYS A 48 17.94 -8.42 14.18
C LYS A 48 18.58 -7.03 14.16
N SER A 49 17.79 -5.98 14.02
CA SER A 49 18.24 -4.59 13.92
C SER A 49 17.70 -3.74 15.06
N SER A 50 17.96 -2.44 15.04
CA SER A 50 17.47 -1.49 16.05
C SER A 50 16.10 -0.88 15.73
N LEU A 51 15.41 -1.34 14.69
CA LEU A 51 14.07 -0.86 14.36
C LEU A 51 13.11 -0.99 15.56
N GLY A 52 12.31 0.05 15.79
CA GLY A 52 11.47 0.15 16.99
C GLY A 52 12.16 0.75 18.20
N LYS A 53 13.49 0.99 18.13
CA LYS A 53 14.18 1.87 19.05
C LYS A 53 14.08 3.32 18.54
N VAL A 54 14.21 4.26 19.46
CA VAL A 54 14.32 5.68 19.12
C VAL A 54 15.56 5.90 18.24
N GLY A 55 15.38 6.58 17.12
CA GLY A 55 16.44 6.86 16.16
C GLY A 55 16.04 6.62 14.72
N THR A 56 17.02 6.61 13.84
CA THR A 56 16.83 6.46 12.41
C THR A 56 17.49 5.19 11.90
N GLU A 57 16.88 4.56 10.91
CA GLU A 57 17.44 3.42 10.20
C GLU A 57 17.00 3.41 8.74
N THR A 58 17.84 2.89 7.85
CA THR A 58 17.51 2.68 6.44
C THR A 58 17.69 1.22 6.11
N LEU A 59 16.68 0.61 5.52
CA LEU A 59 16.70 -0.78 5.05
C LEU A 59 16.55 -0.83 3.54
N ASN A 60 17.30 -1.73 2.91
CA ASN A 60 17.22 -1.96 1.48
C ASN A 60 16.07 -2.92 1.15
N GLY A 61 15.39 -2.66 0.02
CA GLY A 61 14.52 -3.63 -0.62
C GLY A 61 15.30 -4.85 -1.12
N LEU A 62 14.63 -6.00 -1.27
CA LEU A 62 15.26 -7.21 -1.81
C LEU A 62 15.65 -7.07 -3.27
N VAL A 63 14.89 -6.30 -4.04
CA VAL A 63 15.11 -6.06 -5.47
C VAL A 63 15.73 -4.70 -5.69
N SER A 64 15.17 -3.64 -5.09
CA SER A 64 15.68 -2.27 -5.23
C SER A 64 15.14 -1.32 -4.18
N GLY A 65 15.69 -0.10 -4.15
CA GLY A 65 15.22 0.99 -3.33
C GLY A 65 15.43 0.80 -1.84
N THR A 66 14.88 1.72 -1.07
CA THR A 66 15.09 1.78 0.39
C THR A 66 13.80 2.16 1.12
N VAL A 67 13.69 1.75 2.38
CA VAL A 67 12.78 2.34 3.34
C VAL A 67 13.56 2.97 4.48
N PHE A 68 13.30 4.23 4.74
CA PHE A 68 13.85 4.99 5.85
C PHE A 68 12.85 5.04 6.99
N TYR A 69 13.32 4.76 8.20
CA TYR A 69 12.56 4.89 9.43
C TYR A 69 13.16 5.97 10.32
N ASP A 70 12.31 6.78 10.91
CA ASP A 70 12.68 7.73 11.96
C ASP A 70 11.66 7.62 13.10
N VAL A 71 12.12 7.20 14.28
CA VAL A 71 11.30 7.00 15.47
C VAL A 71 11.71 8.02 16.52
N LYS A 72 10.81 8.92 16.85
CA LYS A 72 11.01 9.98 17.86
C LYS A 72 9.99 9.84 18.98
N ILE A 73 10.44 10.00 20.22
CA ILE A 73 9.54 10.17 21.35
C ILE A 73 8.99 11.60 21.33
N LYS A 74 7.68 11.74 21.44
CA LYS A 74 6.99 13.02 21.50
C LYS A 74 6.03 13.03 22.69
N GLY A 75 6.48 13.64 23.80
CA GLY A 75 5.71 13.61 25.05
C GLY A 75 5.50 12.17 25.54
N ALA A 76 4.24 11.81 25.79
CA ALA A 76 3.83 10.44 26.16
C ALA A 76 3.48 9.56 24.96
N GLY A 77 4.18 9.72 23.83
CA GLY A 77 3.89 8.97 22.62
C GLY A 77 5.10 8.86 21.70
N ALA A 78 4.84 8.42 20.47
CA ALA A 78 5.85 8.28 19.43
C ALA A 78 5.39 8.91 18.12
N LEU A 79 6.36 9.50 17.43
CA LEU A 79 6.24 9.91 16.04
C LEU A 79 7.12 8.98 15.21
N VAL A 80 6.49 8.25 14.28
CA VAL A 80 7.20 7.33 13.40
C VAL A 80 7.01 7.80 11.97
N THR A 81 8.13 8.07 11.29
CA THR A 81 8.13 8.36 9.86
C THR A 81 8.65 7.14 9.11
N MET A 82 7.90 6.68 8.13
CA MET A 82 8.33 5.66 7.17
C MET A 82 8.35 6.28 5.78
N ARG A 83 9.53 6.36 5.16
CA ARG A 83 9.69 6.88 3.79
C ARG A 83 10.20 5.78 2.88
N TYR A 84 9.42 5.45 1.87
CA TYR A 84 9.77 4.54 0.80
C TYR A 84 10.39 5.32 -0.35
N THR A 85 11.52 4.86 -0.87
CA THR A 85 12.18 5.42 -2.04
C THR A 85 12.40 4.32 -3.05
N ASN A 86 11.53 4.22 -4.05
CA ASN A 86 11.50 3.14 -5.05
C ASN A 86 11.69 1.75 -4.44
N TYR A 87 11.09 1.54 -3.26
CA TYR A 87 11.26 0.32 -2.48
C TYR A 87 10.55 -0.87 -3.13
N CYS A 88 11.28 -1.95 -3.34
CA CYS A 88 10.81 -3.13 -4.04
C CYS A 88 11.37 -4.40 -3.40
N ASP A 89 10.49 -5.25 -2.89
CA ASP A 89 10.82 -6.59 -2.38
C ASP A 89 10.51 -7.68 -3.39
N GLU A 90 9.48 -7.50 -4.20
CA GLU A 90 9.04 -8.41 -5.25
C GLU A 90 9.01 -7.66 -6.57
N ALA A 91 9.66 -8.21 -7.59
CA ALA A 91 9.83 -7.55 -8.88
C ALA A 91 8.52 -7.00 -9.47
N GLY A 92 8.55 -5.71 -9.79
CA GLY A 92 7.41 -4.98 -10.34
C GLY A 92 6.50 -4.31 -9.30
N TRP A 93 6.56 -4.69 -8.02
CA TRP A 93 5.82 -4.03 -6.94
C TRP A 93 6.71 -2.98 -6.29
N VAL A 94 6.51 -1.71 -6.65
CA VAL A 94 7.37 -0.62 -6.18
C VAL A 94 6.56 0.38 -5.36
N PHE A 95 7.02 0.65 -4.14
CA PHE A 95 6.44 1.66 -3.26
C PHE A 95 7.31 2.92 -3.24
N ASP A 96 6.65 4.08 -3.28
CA ASP A 96 7.30 5.39 -3.16
C ASP A 96 6.41 6.35 -2.38
N GLY A 97 6.97 7.11 -1.44
CA GLY A 97 6.22 8.06 -0.62
C GLY A 97 6.49 7.95 0.87
N GLU A 98 5.64 8.57 1.68
CA GLU A 98 5.87 8.68 3.12
C GLU A 98 4.58 8.46 3.92
N ILE A 99 4.71 7.75 5.03
CA ILE A 99 3.68 7.58 6.06
C ILE A 99 4.22 8.12 7.38
N LEU A 100 3.44 8.98 8.02
CA LEU A 100 3.68 9.52 9.33
C LEU A 100 2.65 8.95 10.30
N THR A 101 3.13 8.29 11.35
CA THR A 101 2.29 7.80 12.46
C THR A 101 2.58 8.61 13.71
N ASN A 102 1.56 9.27 14.25
CA ASN A 102 1.64 9.98 15.51
C ASN A 102 0.74 9.26 16.52
N SER A 103 1.33 8.61 17.52
CA SER A 103 0.59 7.78 18.49
C SER A 103 0.98 8.10 19.92
N ASN A 104 0.03 7.91 20.86
CA ASN A 104 0.27 7.95 22.30
C ASN A 104 0.72 6.56 22.83
N MET A 105 0.98 6.46 24.13
CA MET A 105 1.37 5.19 24.78
C MET A 105 0.35 4.07 24.63
N SER A 106 -0.93 4.40 24.46
CA SER A 106 -2.00 3.42 24.20
C SER A 106 -2.12 3.05 22.71
N GLN A 107 -1.16 3.49 21.89
CA GLN A 107 -1.13 3.29 20.43
C GLN A 107 -2.35 3.88 19.71
N ASN A 108 -2.98 4.88 20.30
CA ASN A 108 -4.03 5.66 19.65
C ASN A 108 -3.41 6.92 19.04
N GLY A 109 -3.90 7.34 17.88
CA GLY A 109 -3.33 8.50 17.19
C GLY A 109 -3.84 8.65 15.76
N THR A 110 -2.94 9.01 14.86
CA THR A 110 -3.27 9.27 13.45
C THR A 110 -2.24 8.70 12.51
N PHE A 111 -2.72 8.23 11.35
CA PHE A 111 -1.92 8.06 10.14
C PHE A 111 -2.11 9.26 9.22
N THR A 112 -1.03 9.77 8.67
CA THR A 112 -1.03 10.75 7.59
C THR A 112 0.05 10.42 6.57
N GLY A 113 -0.11 10.93 5.35
CA GLY A 113 0.89 10.74 4.30
C GLY A 113 0.32 10.12 3.03
N THR A 114 1.17 9.93 2.05
CA THR A 114 0.80 9.41 0.74
C THR A 114 1.84 8.42 0.27
N VAL A 115 1.40 7.28 -0.23
CA VAL A 115 2.24 6.26 -0.84
C VAL A 115 1.70 5.90 -2.21
N LYS A 116 2.60 5.89 -3.19
CA LYS A 116 2.34 5.39 -4.54
C LYS A 116 2.77 3.94 -4.62
N MET A 117 2.01 3.14 -5.32
CA MET A 117 2.37 1.78 -5.69
C MET A 117 2.36 1.66 -7.20
N LYS A 118 3.50 1.28 -7.78
CA LYS A 118 3.57 0.76 -9.13
C LYS A 118 3.41 -0.74 -9.11
N THR A 119 2.74 -1.26 -10.09
CA THR A 119 2.38 -2.68 -10.19
C THR A 119 3.09 -3.35 -11.36
N PRO A 120 3.32 -4.68 -11.30
CA PRO A 120 3.84 -5.43 -12.43
C PRO A 120 2.90 -5.33 -13.64
N GLU A 121 3.46 -5.21 -14.83
CA GLU A 121 2.69 -5.22 -16.06
C GLU A 121 1.88 -6.53 -16.18
N GLY A 122 0.60 -6.42 -16.51
CA GLY A 122 -0.29 -7.57 -16.69
C GLY A 122 -0.81 -8.23 -15.41
N CYS A 123 -0.52 -7.67 -14.21
CA CYS A 123 -1.01 -8.25 -12.94
C CYS A 123 -2.52 -8.01 -12.67
N GLY A 124 -3.21 -7.25 -13.51
CA GLY A 124 -4.63 -6.93 -13.35
C GLY A 124 -4.95 -5.85 -12.32
N THR A 125 -3.96 -5.38 -11.58
CA THR A 125 -4.10 -4.25 -10.64
C THR A 125 -3.42 -3.03 -11.25
N PRO A 126 -4.07 -1.85 -11.33
CA PRO A 126 -3.43 -0.63 -11.83
C PRO A 126 -2.44 -0.06 -10.81
N ASP A 127 -1.53 0.77 -11.26
CA ASP A 127 -0.79 1.68 -10.40
C ASP A 127 -1.77 2.51 -9.57
N LEU A 128 -1.39 2.90 -8.38
CA LEU A 128 -2.24 3.74 -7.55
C LEU A 128 -1.44 4.66 -6.63
N GLU A 129 -2.10 5.74 -6.21
CA GLU A 129 -1.68 6.59 -5.10
C GLU A 129 -2.71 6.46 -3.97
N LEU A 130 -2.25 6.15 -2.77
CA LEU A 130 -3.09 6.05 -1.57
C LEU A 130 -2.66 7.13 -0.57
N CYS A 131 -3.60 8.02 -0.25
CA CYS A 131 -3.43 9.04 0.78
C CYS A 131 -4.22 8.65 2.04
N TYR A 132 -3.56 8.68 3.18
CA TYR A 132 -4.16 8.50 4.50
C TYR A 132 -4.82 9.81 4.92
N ASP A 133 -6.13 9.93 4.73
CA ASP A 133 -6.91 11.09 5.09
C ASP A 133 -7.93 10.74 6.17
N ASN A 134 -7.89 11.50 7.30
CA ASN A 134 -8.74 11.25 8.47
C ASN A 134 -8.71 9.80 9.01
N VAL A 135 -7.59 9.08 8.83
CA VAL A 135 -7.45 7.73 9.38
C VAL A 135 -6.91 7.83 10.80
N LEU A 136 -7.75 7.40 11.75
CA LEU A 136 -7.39 7.36 13.16
C LEU A 136 -6.87 5.97 13.54
N LEU A 137 -5.85 5.97 14.41
CA LEU A 137 -5.32 4.77 15.03
C LEU A 137 -6.09 4.46 16.32
N VAL A 138 -6.45 3.20 16.47
CA VAL A 138 -6.96 2.63 17.71
C VAL A 138 -6.17 1.35 18.01
N LYS A 139 -5.40 1.36 19.09
CA LYS A 139 -4.50 0.25 19.46
C LYS A 139 -3.53 -0.15 18.34
N GLY A 140 -3.00 0.86 17.62
CA GLY A 140 -2.04 0.65 16.54
C GLY A 140 -2.63 0.25 15.18
N GLU A 141 -3.95 0.09 15.09
CA GLU A 141 -4.66 -0.30 13.89
C GLU A 141 -5.58 0.82 13.40
N PRO A 142 -5.88 0.92 12.09
CA PRO A 142 -6.90 1.82 11.60
C PRO A 142 -8.25 1.50 12.26
N GLY A 143 -8.79 2.45 13.00
CA GLY A 143 -10.04 2.29 13.75
C GLY A 143 -11.22 3.10 13.21
N SER A 144 -10.95 4.14 12.42
CA SER A 144 -11.97 4.94 11.73
C SER A 144 -11.35 5.83 10.66
N GLY A 145 -12.18 6.37 9.78
CA GLY A 145 -11.76 7.27 8.70
C GLY A 145 -11.80 6.62 7.32
N TYR A 146 -11.12 7.20 6.38
CA TYR A 146 -11.07 6.71 5.00
C TYR A 146 -9.71 6.99 4.37
N TYR A 147 -9.44 6.26 3.29
CA TYR A 147 -8.31 6.52 2.40
C TYR A 147 -8.80 7.24 1.15
N LEU A 148 -7.97 8.11 0.59
CA LEU A 148 -8.18 8.62 -0.77
C LEU A 148 -7.32 7.78 -1.72
N VAL A 149 -7.95 7.11 -2.66
CA VAL A 149 -7.29 6.25 -3.64
C VAL A 149 -7.42 6.89 -5.01
N THR A 150 -6.28 7.17 -5.64
CA THR A 150 -6.22 7.74 -6.99
C THR A 150 -5.66 6.69 -7.94
N LEU A 151 -6.47 6.29 -8.92
CA LEU A 151 -6.05 5.44 -10.03
C LEU A 151 -5.60 6.31 -11.22
N PRO A 152 -4.78 5.79 -12.15
CA PRO A 152 -4.34 6.53 -13.33
C PRO A 152 -5.52 7.13 -14.12
N GLY A 153 -5.48 8.44 -14.32
CA GLY A 153 -6.51 9.17 -15.07
C GLY A 153 -7.86 9.34 -14.37
N SER A 154 -7.97 8.99 -13.08
CA SER A 154 -9.19 9.16 -12.28
C SER A 154 -9.07 10.25 -11.22
N ASN A 155 -10.22 10.74 -10.74
CA ASN A 155 -10.27 11.54 -9.52
C ASN A 155 -10.09 10.65 -8.28
N PRO A 156 -9.59 11.19 -7.15
CA PRO A 156 -9.50 10.46 -5.91
C PRO A 156 -10.86 9.90 -5.45
N ALA A 157 -10.91 8.62 -5.12
CA ALA A 157 -12.07 7.95 -4.56
C ALA A 157 -11.87 7.69 -3.07
N LYS A 158 -12.95 7.82 -2.27
CA LYS A 158 -12.92 7.48 -0.84
C LYS A 158 -13.10 5.98 -0.67
N VAL A 159 -12.17 5.36 0.08
CA VAL A 159 -12.21 3.95 0.45
C VAL A 159 -12.22 3.86 1.97
N ASP A 160 -13.15 3.11 2.53
CA ASP A 160 -13.32 2.96 3.97
C ASP A 160 -12.11 2.27 4.63
N TYR A 161 -11.79 2.65 5.88
CA TYR A 161 -10.68 2.07 6.65
C TYR A 161 -10.80 0.55 6.84
N THR A 162 -12.01 -0.01 6.77
CA THR A 162 -12.25 -1.45 6.90
C THR A 162 -11.63 -2.26 5.78
N THR A 163 -11.30 -1.65 4.64
CA THR A 163 -10.58 -2.29 3.54
C THR A 163 -9.19 -2.77 3.99
N TYR A 164 -8.49 -2.00 4.84
CA TYR A 164 -7.26 -2.46 5.49
C TYR A 164 -7.48 -3.72 6.34
N GLN A 165 -8.60 -3.80 7.07
CA GLN A 165 -8.91 -4.98 7.89
C GLN A 165 -9.22 -6.22 7.04
N LYS A 166 -9.83 -6.04 5.84
CA LYS A 166 -10.05 -7.13 4.88
C LYS A 166 -8.73 -7.71 4.35
N SER A 167 -7.68 -6.89 4.20
CA SER A 167 -6.37 -7.34 3.71
C SER A 167 -5.61 -8.29 4.65
N LYS A 168 -6.05 -8.40 5.91
CA LYS A 168 -5.44 -9.25 6.95
C LYS A 168 -6.07 -10.65 7.04
N LYS A 169 -7.12 -10.91 6.30
CA LYS A 169 -7.81 -12.22 6.25
C LYS A 169 -7.30 -13.09 5.14
#